data_e50f0f2ceba38c39c914fe1920ad2bfd
#
_entry.id   e50f0f2ceba38c39c914fe1920ad2bfd
#
_cell.length_a   1.000
_cell.length_b   1.000
_cell.length_c   1.000
_cell.angle_alpha   90.00
_cell.angle_beta   90.00
_cell.angle_gamma   90.00
#
_symmetry.space_group_name_H-M   'P 1'
#
loop_
_entity.id
_entity.type
_entity.pdbx_description
1 polymer ?
#
loop_
_entity_poly.entity_id
_entity_poly.type
_entity_poly.pdbx_seq_one_letter_code
_entity_poly.pdbx_strand_id
1 'polypeptide(L)'
;MEAKDVQISPEVQDLINKVNDIYPGKVEVQFIGQLQAGYVRHDQAQQVQDGKNILIQVADLTAPNYTASHELLHLLMILSGFPQVFFSLTTGNDQLDEQLMIMGTELYDIVNHVVVVSEQRKHNLITPEIEDLYLKGVQATIKPEPTPVDNEMTLRTLTLLDALVFFGDGHADILKQFERDYPISLAAAQKLYALIMAKPVTSPFTFRRNVVKLFKAFDEQLEAWHLPALHNTEFTTLTSVVSKRQLNLQVRQMFELYHSDMHDKTTQRRAYVGFNRADNQNAFVLSAPKPSEDTPDYYTKIYDMTVEDLFKLLKMPYILR
;
A
#
# COMPACT_ATOMS: atom_id res chain seq x y z
N MET A 1 15.54 -20.39 14.85
CA MET A 1 16.95 -20.84 14.69
C MET A 1 17.58 -19.80 13.77
N GLU A 2 18.59 -19.09 14.20
CA GLU A 2 19.27 -18.09 13.36
C GLU A 2 20.03 -18.79 12.22
N ALA A 3 19.97 -18.19 11.02
CA ALA A 3 20.76 -18.64 9.87
C ALA A 3 22.23 -18.23 10.12
N LYS A 4 23.10 -19.20 10.35
CA LYS A 4 24.47 -18.96 10.82
C LYS A 4 25.43 -18.36 9.79
N ASP A 5 25.07 -18.29 8.50
CA ASP A 5 26.02 -17.97 7.42
C ASP A 5 25.62 -16.79 6.51
N VAL A 6 24.54 -16.07 6.82
CA VAL A 6 24.13 -14.91 6.01
C VAL A 6 24.81 -13.65 6.53
N GLN A 7 25.61 -13.01 5.69
CA GLN A 7 26.23 -11.73 6.01
C GLN A 7 25.39 -10.56 5.47
N ILE A 8 25.19 -9.54 6.30
CA ILE A 8 24.59 -8.28 5.87
C ILE A 8 25.58 -7.55 4.96
N SER A 9 25.13 -7.15 3.77
CA SER A 9 25.95 -6.36 2.86
C SER A 9 26.16 -4.93 3.37
N PRO A 10 27.24 -4.23 2.96
CA PRO A 10 27.47 -2.84 3.35
C PRO A 10 26.28 -1.92 3.04
N GLU A 11 25.63 -2.12 1.90
CA GLU A 11 24.49 -1.31 1.45
C GLU A 11 23.28 -1.50 2.37
N VAL A 12 23.02 -2.75 2.80
CA VAL A 12 21.94 -3.04 3.76
C VAL A 12 22.29 -2.52 5.15
N GLN A 13 23.57 -2.62 5.56
CA GLN A 13 24.01 -2.04 6.83
C GLN A 13 23.84 -0.51 6.86
N ASP A 14 24.11 0.17 5.75
CA ASP A 14 23.86 1.62 5.62
C ASP A 14 22.38 1.96 5.74
N LEU A 15 21.49 1.13 5.19
CA LEU A 15 20.03 1.31 5.35
C LEU A 15 19.60 1.10 6.80
N ILE A 16 20.12 0.06 7.49
CA ILE A 16 19.86 -0.18 8.91
C ILE A 16 20.29 1.04 9.74
N ASN A 17 21.46 1.60 9.47
CA ASN A 17 21.98 2.78 10.17
C ASN A 17 21.05 3.99 9.93
N LYS A 18 20.67 4.28 8.68
CA LYS A 18 19.76 5.38 8.33
C LYS A 18 18.41 5.25 9.05
N VAL A 19 17.84 4.05 9.11
CA VAL A 19 16.57 3.82 9.81
C VAL A 19 16.75 4.05 11.31
N ASN A 20 17.81 3.53 11.91
CA ASN A 20 18.10 3.69 13.33
C ASN A 20 18.43 5.14 13.74
N ASP A 21 18.92 5.96 12.83
CA ASP A 21 19.14 7.41 13.07
C ASP A 21 17.81 8.18 13.24
N ILE A 22 16.71 7.66 12.68
CA ILE A 22 15.40 8.34 12.68
C ILE A 22 14.43 7.66 13.66
N TYR A 23 14.48 6.34 13.76
CA TYR A 23 13.54 5.58 14.57
C TYR A 23 13.87 5.69 16.06
N PRO A 24 12.90 5.98 16.95
CA PRO A 24 13.16 6.21 18.37
C PRO A 24 13.49 4.94 19.18
N GLY A 25 13.32 3.76 18.60
CA GLY A 25 13.72 2.47 19.14
C GLY A 25 14.93 1.91 18.42
N LYS A 26 15.04 0.58 18.36
CA LYS A 26 16.06 -0.14 17.59
C LYS A 26 15.42 -0.93 16.47
N VAL A 27 16.00 -0.89 15.29
CA VAL A 27 15.62 -1.73 14.14
C VAL A 27 16.74 -2.72 13.88
N GLU A 28 16.41 -3.99 13.87
CA GLU A 28 17.32 -5.10 13.62
C GLU A 28 16.81 -5.96 12.46
N VAL A 29 17.74 -6.53 11.70
CA VAL A 29 17.44 -7.54 10.67
C VAL A 29 17.89 -8.89 11.19
N GLN A 30 16.99 -9.86 11.12
CA GLN A 30 17.28 -11.26 11.46
C GLN A 30 16.97 -12.16 10.27
N PHE A 31 17.95 -12.99 9.94
CA PHE A 31 17.78 -14.08 8.99
C PHE A 31 17.36 -15.32 9.76
N ILE A 32 16.16 -15.85 9.46
CA ILE A 32 15.57 -16.95 10.24
C ILE A 32 15.33 -18.18 9.36
N GLY A 33 15.54 -19.36 9.95
CA GLY A 33 15.29 -20.61 9.23
C GLY A 33 16.38 -20.94 8.20
N GLN A 34 16.00 -21.74 7.20
CA GLN A 34 16.88 -22.23 6.12
C GLN A 34 16.11 -22.34 4.78
N LEU A 35 14.95 -21.71 4.67
CA LEU A 35 14.16 -21.75 3.46
C LEU A 35 14.89 -21.05 2.33
N GLN A 36 14.92 -21.67 1.16
CA GLN A 36 15.41 -21.11 -0.10
C GLN A 36 14.42 -21.51 -1.21
N ALA A 37 13.45 -20.65 -1.48
CA ALA A 37 12.44 -20.92 -2.50
C ALA A 37 13.01 -20.93 -3.93
N GLY A 38 14.18 -20.32 -4.14
CA GLY A 38 14.83 -20.21 -5.44
C GLY A 38 14.18 -19.13 -6.34
N TYR A 39 13.37 -18.28 -5.77
CA TYR A 39 12.77 -17.09 -6.38
C TYR A 39 12.57 -15.98 -5.35
N VAL A 40 12.28 -14.78 -5.81
CA VAL A 40 12.01 -13.61 -4.96
C VAL A 40 10.55 -13.19 -5.08
N ARG A 41 9.92 -12.93 -3.91
CA ARG A 41 8.61 -12.27 -3.77
C ARG A 41 8.65 -11.33 -2.58
N HIS A 42 7.67 -10.42 -2.50
CA HIS A 42 7.62 -9.41 -1.44
C HIS A 42 7.11 -9.96 -0.08
N ASP A 43 6.55 -11.18 -0.03
CA ASP A 43 6.04 -11.84 1.18
C ASP A 43 7.09 -12.70 1.92
N GLN A 44 8.39 -12.56 1.61
CA GLN A 44 9.48 -13.39 2.16
C GLN A 44 10.11 -12.84 3.45
N ALA A 45 9.60 -11.73 3.94
CA ALA A 45 9.97 -11.16 5.22
C ALA A 45 8.75 -10.61 5.96
N GLN A 46 8.93 -10.31 7.24
CA GLN A 46 7.91 -9.65 8.06
C GLN A 46 8.54 -8.67 9.03
N GLN A 47 7.79 -7.62 9.37
CA GLN A 47 8.15 -6.68 10.43
C GLN A 47 7.43 -7.08 11.72
N VAL A 48 8.18 -7.32 12.77
CA VAL A 48 7.66 -7.71 14.10
C VAL A 48 7.98 -6.61 15.10
N GLN A 49 6.93 -6.09 15.76
CA GLN A 49 7.09 -5.13 16.84
C GLN A 49 7.47 -5.86 18.13
N ASP A 50 8.62 -5.51 18.72
CA ASP A 50 9.06 -5.99 20.04
C ASP A 50 9.27 -4.80 20.98
N GLY A 51 8.25 -4.50 21.74
CA GLY A 51 8.23 -3.31 22.61
C GLY A 51 8.38 -2.01 21.81
N LYS A 52 9.54 -1.34 21.99
CA LYS A 52 9.89 -0.14 21.21
C LYS A 52 10.77 -0.45 19.99
N ASN A 53 11.13 -1.72 19.79
CA ASN A 53 12.01 -2.14 18.72
C ASN A 53 11.21 -2.74 17.57
N ILE A 54 11.80 -2.72 16.38
CA ILE A 54 11.28 -3.39 15.18
C ILE A 54 12.30 -4.44 14.77
N LEU A 55 11.81 -5.65 14.54
CA LEU A 55 12.58 -6.76 14.05
C LEU A 55 12.11 -7.10 12.64
N ILE A 56 13.00 -6.96 11.67
CA ILE A 56 12.77 -7.42 10.30
C ILE A 56 13.26 -8.86 10.21
N GLN A 57 12.31 -9.79 10.11
CA GLN A 57 12.58 -11.22 10.01
C GLN A 57 12.51 -11.66 8.56
N VAL A 58 13.65 -12.01 7.98
CA VAL A 58 13.77 -12.57 6.64
C VAL A 58 13.72 -14.08 6.73
N ALA A 59 12.64 -14.68 6.25
CA ALA A 59 12.38 -16.12 6.35
C ALA A 59 12.93 -16.92 5.16
N ASP A 60 13.01 -16.31 3.98
CA ASP A 60 13.58 -16.93 2.79
C ASP A 60 14.98 -16.39 2.49
N LEU A 61 15.95 -17.28 2.42
CA LEU A 61 17.37 -16.96 2.24
C LEU A 61 17.83 -17.03 0.78
N THR A 62 16.93 -17.03 -0.19
CA THR A 62 17.26 -17.00 -1.62
C THR A 62 17.99 -15.70 -1.97
N ALA A 63 17.47 -14.56 -1.52
CA ALA A 63 18.04 -13.24 -1.75
C ALA A 63 17.96 -12.35 -0.49
N PRO A 64 18.63 -12.74 0.62
CA PRO A 64 18.35 -12.19 1.95
C PRO A 64 18.63 -10.70 2.07
N ASN A 65 19.69 -10.18 1.42
CA ASN A 65 20.00 -8.75 1.44
C ASN A 65 19.02 -7.92 0.61
N TYR A 66 18.56 -8.44 -0.53
CA TYR A 66 17.50 -7.81 -1.31
C TYR A 66 16.21 -7.71 -0.48
N THR A 67 15.76 -8.83 0.10
CA THR A 67 14.54 -8.89 0.91
C THR A 67 14.63 -7.98 2.14
N ALA A 68 15.77 -8.00 2.87
CA ALA A 68 15.99 -7.11 4.00
C ALA A 68 15.95 -5.63 3.60
N SER A 69 16.58 -5.26 2.48
CA SER A 69 16.58 -3.88 1.98
C SER A 69 15.20 -3.39 1.59
N HIS A 70 14.36 -4.27 1.04
CA HIS A 70 12.98 -3.99 0.68
C HIS A 70 12.17 -3.54 1.90
N GLU A 71 12.20 -4.32 2.97
CA GLU A 71 11.52 -4.01 4.23
C GLU A 71 12.05 -2.74 4.91
N LEU A 72 13.37 -2.56 4.91
CA LEU A 72 13.99 -1.35 5.47
C LEU A 72 13.57 -0.10 4.71
N LEU A 73 13.42 -0.16 3.39
CA LEU A 73 12.99 0.96 2.57
C LEU A 73 11.50 1.27 2.78
N HIS A 74 10.63 0.27 2.93
CA HIS A 74 9.24 0.49 3.34
C HIS A 74 9.18 1.21 4.69
N LEU A 75 9.94 0.74 5.69
CA LEU A 75 10.00 1.39 7.00
C LEU A 75 10.54 2.81 6.90
N LEU A 76 11.56 3.04 6.08
CA LEU A 76 12.12 4.39 5.86
C LEU A 76 11.11 5.34 5.22
N MET A 77 10.26 4.86 4.31
CA MET A 77 9.17 5.67 3.75
C MET A 77 8.17 6.08 4.84
N ILE A 78 7.78 5.17 5.71
CA ILE A 78 6.89 5.47 6.85
C ILE A 78 7.52 6.54 7.75
N LEU A 79 8.77 6.36 8.14
CA LEU A 79 9.52 7.29 8.99
C LEU A 79 9.76 8.66 8.31
N SER A 80 9.82 8.67 6.99
CA SER A 80 9.93 9.90 6.18
C SER A 80 8.58 10.60 5.95
N GLY A 81 7.50 10.11 6.59
CA GLY A 81 6.20 10.74 6.55
C GLY A 81 5.42 10.48 5.25
N PHE A 82 5.60 9.33 4.61
CA PHE A 82 4.71 8.92 3.52
C PHE A 82 3.35 8.47 4.08
N PRO A 83 2.24 8.79 3.38
CA PRO A 83 0.89 8.39 3.79
C PRO A 83 0.74 6.89 3.98
N GLN A 84 -0.01 6.47 4.98
CA GLN A 84 -0.31 5.09 5.28
C GLN A 84 -1.79 4.79 5.08
N VAL A 85 -2.11 3.51 4.89
CA VAL A 85 -3.49 3.01 4.82
C VAL A 85 -3.95 2.47 6.16
N PHE A 86 -5.25 2.62 6.43
CA PHE A 86 -5.93 2.08 7.60
C PHE A 86 -7.25 1.46 7.16
N PHE A 87 -7.71 0.44 7.88
CA PHE A 87 -8.95 -0.26 7.59
C PHE A 87 -9.89 -0.16 8.81
N SER A 88 -10.65 0.93 8.84
CA SER A 88 -11.55 1.28 9.95
C SER A 88 -12.99 0.85 9.71
N LEU A 89 -13.30 0.35 8.51
CA LEU A 89 -14.63 -0.13 8.13
C LEU A 89 -14.71 -1.65 8.15
N THR A 90 -15.92 -2.18 8.31
CA THR A 90 -16.27 -3.58 8.13
C THR A 90 -17.57 -3.70 7.36
N THR A 91 -17.62 -4.65 6.43
CA THR A 91 -18.85 -5.04 5.72
C THR A 91 -19.76 -5.93 6.57
N GLY A 92 -19.26 -6.40 7.73
CA GLY A 92 -19.91 -7.44 8.54
C GLY A 92 -19.65 -8.87 8.05
N ASN A 93 -18.79 -9.03 7.04
CA ASN A 93 -18.33 -10.33 6.54
C ASN A 93 -16.79 -10.35 6.60
N ASP A 94 -16.25 -11.07 7.57
CA ASP A 94 -14.81 -11.11 7.85
C ASP A 94 -13.99 -11.56 6.64
N GLN A 95 -14.48 -12.52 5.85
CA GLN A 95 -13.78 -13.00 4.66
C GLN A 95 -13.71 -11.93 3.56
N LEU A 96 -14.80 -11.19 3.36
CA LEU A 96 -14.82 -10.09 2.41
C LEU A 96 -13.93 -8.95 2.89
N ASP A 97 -13.99 -8.61 4.17
CA ASP A 97 -13.13 -7.58 4.77
C ASP A 97 -11.65 -7.92 4.59
N GLU A 98 -11.25 -9.18 4.83
CA GLU A 98 -9.88 -9.64 4.62
C GLU A 98 -9.46 -9.49 3.15
N GLN A 99 -10.31 -9.89 2.20
CA GLN A 99 -10.03 -9.72 0.78
C GLN A 99 -9.88 -8.25 0.38
N LEU A 100 -10.76 -7.38 0.86
CA LEU A 100 -10.69 -5.93 0.60
C LEU A 100 -9.42 -5.31 1.22
N MET A 101 -9.03 -5.75 2.42
CA MET A 101 -7.80 -5.30 3.07
C MET A 101 -6.57 -5.73 2.27
N ILE A 102 -6.49 -6.99 1.84
CA ILE A 102 -5.40 -7.50 1.00
C ILE A 102 -5.31 -6.66 -0.28
N MET A 103 -6.41 -6.52 -1.01
CA MET A 103 -6.43 -5.78 -2.28
C MET A 103 -6.05 -4.30 -2.11
N GLY A 104 -6.56 -3.65 -1.06
CA GLY A 104 -6.21 -2.26 -0.76
C GLY A 104 -4.73 -2.09 -0.39
N THR A 105 -4.16 -3.06 0.33
CA THR A 105 -2.73 -3.08 0.68
C THR A 105 -1.87 -3.31 -0.56
N GLU A 106 -2.17 -4.30 -1.39
CA GLU A 106 -1.44 -4.57 -2.63
C GLU A 106 -1.39 -3.37 -3.57
N LEU A 107 -2.55 -2.72 -3.80
CA LEU A 107 -2.60 -1.51 -4.63
C LEU A 107 -1.79 -0.35 -4.03
N TYR A 108 -1.79 -0.21 -2.71
CA TYR A 108 -0.98 0.78 -2.01
C TYR A 108 0.51 0.45 -2.14
N ASP A 109 0.90 -0.82 -1.96
CA ASP A 109 2.30 -1.26 -2.02
C ASP A 109 2.88 -1.17 -3.43
N ILE A 110 2.11 -1.38 -4.48
CA ILE A 110 2.56 -1.13 -5.86
C ILE A 110 3.05 0.33 -6.03
N VAL A 111 2.38 1.30 -5.40
CA VAL A 111 2.85 2.70 -5.45
C VAL A 111 4.07 2.92 -4.54
N ASN A 112 4.18 2.20 -3.41
CA ASN A 112 5.40 2.17 -2.59
C ASN A 112 6.58 1.65 -3.40
N HIS A 113 6.38 0.57 -4.16
CA HIS A 113 7.43 -0.07 -4.95
C HIS A 113 7.99 0.86 -6.04
N VAL A 114 7.24 1.84 -6.54
CA VAL A 114 7.80 2.90 -7.43
C VAL A 114 8.99 3.60 -6.76
N VAL A 115 8.93 3.82 -5.44
CA VAL A 115 10.01 4.45 -4.67
C VAL A 115 11.03 3.42 -4.22
N VAL A 116 10.58 2.33 -3.61
CA VAL A 116 11.43 1.26 -3.03
C VAL A 116 12.36 0.66 -4.07
N VAL A 117 11.82 0.24 -5.22
CA VAL A 117 12.60 -0.35 -6.32
C VAL A 117 13.61 0.66 -6.88
N SER A 118 13.19 1.93 -7.03
CA SER A 118 14.11 2.99 -7.47
C SER A 118 15.27 3.17 -6.49
N GLU A 119 15.02 3.15 -5.19
CA GLU A 119 16.08 3.24 -4.16
C GLU A 119 16.96 1.98 -4.14
N GLN A 120 16.37 0.78 -4.25
CA GLN A 120 17.15 -0.47 -4.34
C GLN A 120 18.11 -0.45 -5.54
N ARG A 121 17.66 0.04 -6.71
CA ARG A 121 18.54 0.20 -7.89
C ARG A 121 19.67 1.18 -7.65
N LYS A 122 19.41 2.32 -7.01
CA LYS A 122 20.44 3.32 -6.65
C LYS A 122 21.50 2.76 -5.71
N HIS A 123 21.11 1.82 -4.85
CA HIS A 123 22.00 1.13 -3.93
C HIS A 123 22.62 -0.16 -4.49
N ASN A 124 22.46 -0.44 -5.81
CA ASN A 124 22.94 -1.66 -6.49
C ASN A 124 22.44 -2.97 -5.85
N LEU A 125 21.26 -2.96 -5.23
CA LEU A 125 20.64 -4.12 -4.60
C LEU A 125 19.80 -4.95 -5.59
N ILE A 126 19.48 -4.40 -6.75
CA ILE A 126 18.86 -5.11 -7.86
C ILE A 126 19.94 -5.39 -8.91
N THR A 127 20.38 -6.62 -8.96
CA THR A 127 21.33 -7.16 -9.94
C THR A 127 20.59 -7.99 -11.00
N PRO A 128 21.21 -8.32 -12.14
CA PRO A 128 20.59 -9.24 -13.11
C PRO A 128 20.16 -10.58 -12.50
N GLU A 129 20.88 -11.08 -11.49
CA GLU A 129 20.49 -12.30 -10.78
C GLU A 129 19.20 -12.09 -9.98
N ILE A 130 19.05 -10.95 -9.31
CA ILE A 130 17.81 -10.60 -8.58
C ILE A 130 16.66 -10.43 -9.57
N GLU A 131 16.89 -9.84 -10.74
CA GLU A 131 15.87 -9.72 -11.79
C GLU A 131 15.39 -11.09 -12.27
N ASP A 132 16.31 -12.05 -12.48
CA ASP A 132 15.95 -13.43 -12.83
C ASP A 132 15.17 -14.14 -11.72
N LEU A 133 15.54 -13.94 -10.46
CA LEU A 133 14.84 -14.50 -9.30
C LEU A 133 13.44 -13.88 -9.14
N TYR A 134 13.30 -12.58 -9.39
CA TYR A 134 12.00 -11.93 -9.35
C TYR A 134 11.08 -12.40 -10.47
N LEU A 135 11.59 -12.56 -11.71
CA LEU A 135 10.84 -13.14 -12.81
C LEU A 135 10.33 -14.54 -12.47
N LYS A 136 11.19 -15.39 -11.85
CA LYS A 136 10.76 -16.71 -11.35
C LYS A 136 9.66 -16.59 -10.30
N GLY A 137 9.71 -15.58 -9.43
CA GLY A 137 8.66 -15.28 -8.45
C GLY A 137 7.33 -14.95 -9.11
N VAL A 138 7.32 -14.11 -10.14
CA VAL A 138 6.13 -13.82 -10.95
C VAL A 138 5.55 -15.11 -11.55
N GLN A 139 6.39 -15.94 -12.20
CA GLN A 139 5.99 -17.20 -12.82
C GLN A 139 5.51 -18.26 -11.80
N ALA A 140 6.00 -18.22 -10.57
CA ALA A 140 5.53 -19.07 -9.48
C ALA A 140 4.17 -18.60 -8.90
N THR A 141 3.86 -17.30 -9.02
CA THR A 141 2.64 -16.70 -8.48
C THR A 141 1.47 -16.83 -9.45
N ILE A 142 1.68 -16.58 -10.74
CA ILE A 142 0.61 -16.56 -11.74
C ILE A 142 0.88 -17.55 -12.88
N LYS A 143 -0.20 -18.18 -13.37
CA LYS A 143 -0.16 -19.06 -14.55
C LYS A 143 -0.58 -18.29 -15.80
N PRO A 144 -0.12 -18.70 -17.00
CA PRO A 144 -0.59 -18.13 -18.26
C PRO A 144 -2.12 -18.09 -18.35
N GLU A 145 -2.64 -17.07 -19.03
CA GLU A 145 -4.08 -16.91 -19.20
C GLU A 145 -4.68 -18.06 -20.01
N PRO A 146 -5.71 -18.75 -19.51
CA PRO A 146 -6.42 -19.77 -20.28
C PRO A 146 -7.41 -19.14 -21.28
N THR A 147 -7.91 -19.95 -22.20
CA THR A 147 -9.01 -19.59 -23.10
C THR A 147 -10.16 -20.58 -22.89
N PRO A 148 -11.34 -20.18 -22.40
CA PRO A 148 -11.71 -18.83 -21.97
C PRO A 148 -10.97 -18.36 -20.73
N VAL A 149 -10.92 -17.05 -20.49
CA VAL A 149 -10.28 -16.44 -19.33
C VAL A 149 -10.99 -16.88 -18.04
N ASP A 150 -10.20 -17.18 -17.01
CA ASP A 150 -10.67 -17.59 -15.69
C ASP A 150 -10.86 -16.39 -14.72
N ASN A 151 -11.11 -16.69 -13.46
CA ASN A 151 -11.33 -15.70 -12.40
C ASN A 151 -10.02 -15.17 -11.76
N GLU A 152 -8.83 -15.54 -12.28
CA GLU A 152 -7.54 -15.06 -11.74
C GLU A 152 -7.05 -13.77 -12.40
N MET A 153 -7.84 -13.13 -13.24
CA MET A 153 -7.48 -11.89 -13.94
C MET A 153 -6.98 -10.79 -13.00
N THR A 154 -7.64 -10.64 -11.87
CA THR A 154 -7.29 -9.63 -10.86
C THR A 154 -5.90 -9.89 -10.27
N LEU A 155 -5.63 -11.12 -9.85
CA LEU A 155 -4.33 -11.52 -9.32
C LEU A 155 -3.23 -11.32 -10.37
N ARG A 156 -3.46 -11.76 -11.62
CA ARG A 156 -2.50 -11.58 -12.72
C ARG A 156 -2.23 -10.09 -12.96
N THR A 157 -3.28 -9.26 -12.97
CA THR A 157 -3.11 -7.82 -13.22
C THR A 157 -2.29 -7.15 -12.15
N LEU A 158 -2.52 -7.44 -10.86
CA LEU A 158 -1.73 -6.87 -9.76
C LEU A 158 -0.27 -7.34 -9.82
N THR A 159 -0.05 -8.65 -9.98
CA THR A 159 1.30 -9.21 -10.09
C THR A 159 2.07 -8.63 -11.30
N LEU A 160 1.41 -8.45 -12.44
CA LEU A 160 2.02 -7.87 -13.64
C LEU A 160 2.24 -6.36 -13.48
N LEU A 161 1.33 -5.64 -12.81
CA LEU A 161 1.51 -4.22 -12.52
C LEU A 161 2.74 -3.99 -11.63
N ASP A 162 2.89 -4.80 -10.60
CA ASP A 162 4.07 -4.76 -9.73
C ASP A 162 5.35 -5.14 -10.50
N ALA A 163 5.27 -6.16 -11.36
CA ALA A 163 6.37 -6.54 -12.25
C ALA A 163 6.78 -5.42 -13.22
N LEU A 164 5.82 -4.65 -13.76
CA LEU A 164 6.11 -3.47 -14.58
C LEU A 164 6.82 -2.38 -13.78
N VAL A 165 6.44 -2.18 -12.50
CA VAL A 165 7.15 -1.27 -11.60
C VAL A 165 8.57 -1.75 -11.34
N PHE A 166 8.75 -3.05 -11.12
CA PHE A 166 10.06 -3.64 -10.84
C PHE A 166 11.00 -3.56 -12.05
N PHE A 167 10.57 -4.02 -13.23
CA PHE A 167 11.42 -4.10 -14.43
C PHE A 167 11.57 -2.74 -15.15
N GLY A 168 10.54 -1.90 -15.14
CA GLY A 168 10.51 -0.66 -15.93
C GLY A 168 10.58 -0.92 -17.44
N ASP A 169 11.02 0.09 -18.19
CA ASP A 169 10.99 0.06 -19.67
C ASP A 169 12.17 -0.71 -20.32
N GLY A 170 13.14 -1.17 -19.53
CA GLY A 170 14.41 -1.73 -20.03
C GLY A 170 14.36 -3.20 -20.46
N HIS A 171 13.27 -3.93 -20.25
CA HIS A 171 13.23 -5.41 -20.33
C HIS A 171 12.27 -5.90 -21.42
N ALA A 172 12.55 -5.53 -22.68
CA ALA A 172 11.69 -5.84 -23.82
C ALA A 172 11.40 -7.33 -24.02
N ASP A 173 12.33 -8.22 -23.68
CA ASP A 173 12.13 -9.67 -23.83
C ASP A 173 11.18 -10.24 -22.77
N ILE A 174 11.26 -9.74 -21.52
CA ILE A 174 10.32 -10.07 -20.46
C ILE A 174 8.91 -9.58 -20.83
N LEU A 175 8.82 -8.36 -21.35
CA LEU A 175 7.53 -7.79 -21.79
C LEU A 175 6.89 -8.64 -22.91
N LYS A 176 7.65 -9.07 -23.91
CA LYS A 176 7.16 -9.98 -24.95
C LYS A 176 6.69 -11.32 -24.41
N GLN A 177 7.36 -11.85 -23.38
CA GLN A 177 6.92 -13.06 -22.71
C GLN A 177 5.57 -12.82 -22.01
N PHE A 178 5.41 -11.72 -21.28
CA PHE A 178 4.16 -11.37 -20.61
C PHE A 178 3.02 -11.11 -21.63
N GLU A 179 3.31 -10.48 -22.77
CA GLU A 179 2.33 -10.26 -23.85
C GLU A 179 1.80 -11.60 -24.42
N ARG A 180 2.66 -12.60 -24.54
CA ARG A 180 2.26 -13.93 -25.00
C ARG A 180 1.45 -14.68 -23.95
N ASP A 181 1.88 -14.62 -22.67
CA ASP A 181 1.37 -15.49 -21.62
C ASP A 181 0.18 -14.87 -20.87
N TYR A 182 0.03 -13.53 -20.89
CA TYR A 182 -0.98 -12.77 -20.11
C TYR A 182 -1.61 -11.59 -20.89
N PRO A 183 -2.11 -11.80 -22.13
CA PRO A 183 -2.47 -10.69 -23.02
C PRO A 183 -3.52 -9.73 -22.45
N ILE A 184 -4.53 -10.22 -21.74
CA ILE A 184 -5.63 -9.39 -21.19
C ILE A 184 -5.20 -8.72 -19.90
N SER A 185 -4.63 -9.47 -18.94
CA SER A 185 -4.19 -8.92 -17.65
C SER A 185 -3.02 -7.95 -17.82
N LEU A 186 -2.11 -8.23 -18.76
CA LEU A 186 -1.02 -7.30 -19.07
C LEU A 186 -1.52 -5.98 -19.67
N ALA A 187 -2.48 -6.02 -20.59
CA ALA A 187 -3.05 -4.79 -21.15
C ALA A 187 -3.67 -3.90 -20.07
N ALA A 188 -4.36 -4.50 -19.10
CA ALA A 188 -4.88 -3.77 -17.93
C ALA A 188 -3.74 -3.23 -17.05
N ALA A 189 -2.73 -4.06 -16.73
CA ALA A 189 -1.58 -3.66 -15.93
C ALA A 189 -0.80 -2.51 -16.59
N GLN A 190 -0.58 -2.54 -17.90
CA GLN A 190 0.08 -1.46 -18.65
C GLN A 190 -0.69 -0.13 -18.58
N LYS A 191 -2.03 -0.18 -18.67
CA LYS A 191 -2.87 1.01 -18.51
C LYS A 191 -2.72 1.63 -17.12
N LEU A 192 -2.73 0.80 -16.06
CA LEU A 192 -2.56 1.23 -14.68
C LEU A 192 -1.12 1.73 -14.42
N TYR A 193 -0.12 1.04 -14.96
CA TYR A 193 1.29 1.46 -14.88
C TYR A 193 1.51 2.83 -15.52
N ALA A 194 1.01 3.06 -16.73
CA ALA A 194 1.09 4.35 -17.39
C ALA A 194 0.45 5.48 -16.55
N LEU A 195 -0.64 5.19 -15.84
CA LEU A 195 -1.32 6.14 -14.97
C LEU A 195 -0.46 6.55 -13.76
N ILE A 196 0.15 5.60 -13.06
CA ILE A 196 0.96 5.88 -11.87
C ILE A 196 2.32 6.48 -12.23
N MET A 197 2.86 6.13 -13.40
CA MET A 197 4.14 6.68 -13.90
C MET A 197 4.01 8.01 -14.63
N ALA A 198 2.80 8.46 -14.97
CA ALA A 198 2.56 9.74 -15.66
C ALA A 198 3.12 10.97 -14.93
N LYS A 199 3.26 10.89 -13.62
CA LYS A 199 3.87 11.93 -12.78
C LYS A 199 4.73 11.29 -11.70
N PRO A 200 5.96 11.78 -11.47
CA PRO A 200 6.87 11.19 -10.50
C PRO A 200 6.33 11.27 -9.07
N VAL A 201 6.69 10.27 -8.27
CA VAL A 201 6.48 10.25 -6.82
C VAL A 201 7.69 10.90 -6.15
N THR A 202 7.57 12.18 -5.80
CA THR A 202 8.66 12.99 -5.24
C THR A 202 8.38 13.51 -3.84
N SER A 203 7.19 13.24 -3.31
CA SER A 203 6.76 13.73 -2.00
C SER A 203 5.56 12.93 -1.48
N PRO A 204 5.26 13.00 -0.17
CA PRO A 204 4.04 12.42 0.40
C PRO A 204 2.75 12.82 -0.34
N PHE A 205 2.66 14.05 -0.82
CA PHE A 205 1.49 14.53 -1.57
C PHE A 205 1.37 13.85 -2.95
N THR A 206 2.48 13.72 -3.68
CA THR A 206 2.47 13.07 -5.00
C THR A 206 2.26 11.57 -4.89
N PHE A 207 2.78 10.95 -3.85
CA PHE A 207 2.52 9.56 -3.49
C PHE A 207 1.02 9.32 -3.26
N ARG A 208 0.41 10.06 -2.29
CA ARG A 208 -1.01 9.95 -1.98
C ARG A 208 -1.89 10.10 -3.23
N ARG A 209 -1.57 11.08 -4.07
CA ARG A 209 -2.28 11.29 -5.34
C ARG A 209 -2.23 10.07 -6.25
N ASN A 210 -1.09 9.38 -6.36
CA ASN A 210 -0.94 8.20 -7.20
C ASN A 210 -1.71 7.01 -6.62
N VAL A 211 -1.70 6.82 -5.30
CA VAL A 211 -2.51 5.78 -4.62
C VAL A 211 -4.00 5.97 -4.93
N VAL A 212 -4.53 7.19 -4.72
CA VAL A 212 -5.95 7.48 -4.97
C VAL A 212 -6.33 7.27 -6.45
N LYS A 213 -5.44 7.65 -7.37
CA LYS A 213 -5.66 7.41 -8.79
C LYS A 213 -5.69 5.92 -9.12
N LEU A 214 -4.77 5.14 -8.53
CA LEU A 214 -4.71 3.71 -8.76
C LEU A 214 -5.97 3.01 -8.22
N PHE A 215 -6.44 3.37 -7.02
CA PHE A 215 -7.68 2.84 -6.45
C PHE A 215 -8.86 3.03 -7.41
N LYS A 216 -9.05 4.26 -7.92
CA LYS A 216 -10.14 4.56 -8.85
C LYS A 216 -10.00 3.82 -10.18
N ALA A 217 -8.82 3.85 -10.77
CA ALA A 217 -8.60 3.23 -12.07
C ALA A 217 -8.70 1.70 -11.99
N PHE A 218 -8.39 1.11 -10.84
CA PHE A 218 -8.54 -0.32 -10.63
C PHE A 218 -10.02 -0.71 -10.52
N ASP A 219 -10.84 0.05 -9.80
CA ASP A 219 -12.29 -0.13 -9.76
C ASP A 219 -12.92 0.01 -11.16
N GLU A 220 -12.52 1.04 -11.93
CA GLU A 220 -12.95 1.22 -13.34
C GLU A 220 -12.54 0.01 -14.22
N GLN A 221 -11.38 -0.59 -13.96
CA GLN A 221 -10.93 -1.79 -14.69
C GLN A 221 -11.76 -3.02 -14.34
N LEU A 222 -12.10 -3.21 -13.06
CA LEU A 222 -12.99 -4.31 -12.64
C LEU A 222 -14.38 -4.17 -13.27
N GLU A 223 -14.95 -2.96 -13.24
CA GLU A 223 -16.24 -2.67 -13.88
C GLU A 223 -16.21 -2.94 -15.40
N ALA A 224 -15.10 -2.60 -16.09
CA ALA A 224 -14.91 -2.91 -17.50
C ALA A 224 -14.88 -4.43 -17.79
N TRP A 225 -14.56 -5.22 -16.80
CA TRP A 225 -14.62 -6.70 -16.85
C TRP A 225 -15.94 -7.26 -16.30
N HIS A 226 -16.92 -6.41 -15.99
CA HIS A 226 -18.19 -6.78 -15.34
C HIS A 226 -18.00 -7.45 -13.98
N LEU A 227 -16.91 -7.13 -13.29
CA LEU A 227 -16.65 -7.52 -11.91
C LEU A 227 -17.09 -6.40 -10.97
N PRO A 228 -17.47 -6.73 -9.70
CA PRO A 228 -17.80 -5.71 -8.71
C PRO A 228 -16.58 -4.85 -8.39
N ALA A 229 -16.79 -3.54 -8.26
CA ALA A 229 -15.78 -2.63 -7.76
C ALA A 229 -15.43 -2.95 -6.29
N LEU A 230 -14.19 -2.70 -5.89
CA LEU A 230 -13.74 -2.89 -4.50
C LEU A 230 -14.10 -1.71 -3.59
N HIS A 231 -14.44 -0.57 -4.18
CA HIS A 231 -14.71 0.68 -3.45
C HIS A 231 -13.55 1.09 -2.50
N ASN A 232 -12.30 0.88 -2.95
CA ASN A 232 -11.11 1.18 -2.13
C ASN A 232 -11.05 2.64 -1.67
N THR A 233 -11.60 3.58 -2.44
CA THR A 233 -11.68 4.98 -2.02
C THR A 233 -12.57 5.19 -0.79
N GLU A 234 -13.51 4.31 -0.52
CA GLU A 234 -14.36 4.31 0.68
C GLU A 234 -13.80 3.39 1.77
N PHE A 235 -13.54 2.11 1.43
CA PHE A 235 -13.12 1.10 2.40
C PHE A 235 -11.77 1.42 3.04
N THR A 236 -10.82 1.94 2.25
CA THR A 236 -9.47 2.23 2.70
C THR A 236 -9.34 3.68 3.14
N THR A 237 -9.07 3.91 4.41
CA THR A 237 -8.71 5.24 4.93
C THR A 237 -7.24 5.52 4.62
N LEU A 238 -6.96 6.64 3.95
CA LEU A 238 -5.60 7.03 3.56
C LEU A 238 -5.20 8.32 4.28
N THR A 239 -4.02 8.31 4.94
CA THR A 239 -3.49 9.47 5.66
C THR A 239 -3.58 10.75 4.83
N SER A 240 -4.15 11.79 5.42
CA SER A 240 -4.29 13.10 4.76
C SER A 240 -2.97 13.85 4.72
N VAL A 241 -2.65 14.43 3.55
CA VAL A 241 -1.49 15.33 3.37
C VAL A 241 -2.02 16.74 3.22
N VAL A 242 -1.80 17.58 4.23
CA VAL A 242 -2.41 18.90 4.37
C VAL A 242 -1.38 19.99 4.62
N SER A 243 -1.69 21.21 4.22
CA SER A 243 -0.90 22.38 4.58
C SER A 243 -1.32 22.93 5.94
N LYS A 244 -0.46 23.72 6.60
CA LYS A 244 -0.81 24.46 7.83
C LYS A 244 -2.09 25.30 7.67
N ARG A 245 -2.29 25.90 6.49
CA ARG A 245 -3.51 26.65 6.18
C ARG A 245 -4.75 25.75 6.19
N GLN A 246 -4.64 24.55 5.61
CA GLN A 246 -5.76 23.60 5.54
C GLN A 246 -6.16 23.07 6.92
N LEU A 247 -5.23 22.91 7.85
CA LEU A 247 -5.54 22.52 9.23
C LEU A 247 -6.45 23.50 9.95
N ASN A 248 -6.35 24.80 9.62
CA ASN A 248 -7.18 25.85 10.22
C ASN A 248 -8.52 26.05 9.49
N LEU A 249 -8.80 25.32 8.41
CA LEU A 249 -10.11 25.37 7.75
C LEU A 249 -11.13 24.57 8.57
N GLN A 250 -12.41 24.93 8.41
CA GLN A 250 -13.48 24.10 8.95
C GLN A 250 -13.57 22.77 8.18
N VAL A 251 -13.98 21.71 8.86
CA VAL A 251 -14.16 20.36 8.29
C VAL A 251 -15.01 20.42 7.01
N ARG A 252 -16.13 21.16 7.03
CA ARG A 252 -17.04 21.34 5.88
C ARG A 252 -16.36 21.89 4.61
N GLN A 253 -15.25 22.60 4.76
CA GLN A 253 -14.53 23.19 3.62
C GLN A 253 -13.62 22.16 2.92
N MET A 254 -13.24 21.11 3.63
CA MET A 254 -12.31 20.10 3.11
C MET A 254 -12.92 18.72 2.95
N PHE A 255 -13.90 18.38 3.79
CA PHE A 255 -14.46 17.04 3.84
C PHE A 255 -15.98 17.09 3.69
N GLU A 256 -16.50 15.96 3.21
CA GLU A 256 -17.91 15.66 3.13
C GLU A 256 -18.19 14.36 3.86
N LEU A 257 -19.20 14.36 4.74
CA LEU A 257 -19.57 13.19 5.52
C LEU A 257 -20.69 12.44 4.78
N TYR A 258 -20.43 11.20 4.47
CA TYR A 258 -21.39 10.28 3.87
C TYR A 258 -21.70 9.14 4.80
N HIS A 259 -22.98 8.78 4.85
CA HIS A 259 -23.42 7.56 5.51
C HIS A 259 -22.96 6.36 4.69
N SER A 260 -22.14 5.51 5.28
CA SER A 260 -21.68 4.27 4.66
C SER A 260 -22.68 3.14 4.91
N ASP A 261 -22.80 2.22 3.97
CA ASP A 261 -23.50 0.96 4.17
C ASP A 261 -22.69 -0.02 5.06
N MET A 262 -21.41 0.29 5.26
CA MET A 262 -20.52 -0.45 6.16
C MET A 262 -20.59 0.08 7.59
N HIS A 263 -19.96 -0.65 8.52
CA HIS A 263 -19.92 -0.31 9.94
C HIS A 263 -18.49 0.11 10.34
N ASP A 264 -18.40 0.90 11.40
CA ASP A 264 -17.13 1.14 12.07
C ASP A 264 -16.63 -0.14 12.72
N LYS A 265 -15.43 -0.57 12.36
CA LYS A 265 -14.83 -1.86 12.78
C LYS A 265 -14.68 -1.98 14.30
N THR A 266 -14.42 -0.86 14.99
CA THR A 266 -14.21 -0.86 16.45
C THR A 266 -15.50 -0.90 17.22
N THR A 267 -16.50 -0.12 16.81
CA THR A 267 -17.75 0.05 17.57
C THR A 267 -18.89 -0.81 17.05
N GLN A 268 -18.73 -1.40 15.87
CA GLN A 268 -19.77 -2.18 15.15
C GLN A 268 -21.06 -1.37 14.90
N ARG A 269 -21.00 -0.06 15.00
CA ARG A 269 -22.11 0.86 14.67
C ARG A 269 -22.00 1.33 13.24
N ARG A 270 -23.09 1.87 12.71
CA ARG A 270 -23.10 2.54 11.41
C ARG A 270 -21.93 3.51 11.31
N ALA A 271 -21.29 3.56 10.16
CA ALA A 271 -20.18 4.45 9.90
C ALA A 271 -20.58 5.64 9.04
N TYR A 272 -19.92 6.76 9.29
CA TYR A 272 -19.89 7.91 8.40
C TYR A 272 -18.46 8.08 7.92
N VAL A 273 -18.28 8.17 6.60
CA VAL A 273 -16.97 8.34 5.97
C VAL A 273 -16.75 9.80 5.65
N GLY A 274 -15.63 10.34 6.08
CA GLY A 274 -15.19 11.68 5.73
C GLY A 274 -14.39 11.68 4.42
N PHE A 275 -15.06 11.92 3.29
CA PHE A 275 -14.41 12.02 1.99
C PHE A 275 -13.73 13.38 1.81
N ASN A 276 -12.48 13.38 1.39
CA ASN A 276 -11.80 14.60 0.99
C ASN A 276 -12.40 15.11 -0.32
N ARG A 277 -12.91 16.34 -0.32
CA ARG A 277 -13.56 16.98 -1.49
C ARG A 277 -12.66 17.10 -2.71
N ALA A 278 -11.33 17.11 -2.54
CA ALA A 278 -10.39 17.27 -3.63
C ALA A 278 -10.18 16.00 -4.46
N ASP A 279 -10.34 14.81 -3.85
CA ASP A 279 -10.00 13.55 -4.49
C ASP A 279 -10.99 12.41 -4.20
N ASN A 280 -12.01 12.66 -3.40
CA ASN A 280 -13.04 11.70 -3.01
C ASN A 280 -12.46 10.42 -2.36
N GLN A 281 -11.40 10.57 -1.57
CA GLN A 281 -10.79 9.50 -0.80
C GLN A 281 -11.19 9.62 0.67
N ASN A 282 -11.53 8.49 1.28
CA ASN A 282 -11.75 8.36 2.72
C ASN A 282 -10.51 8.85 3.49
N ALA A 283 -10.70 9.87 4.33
CA ALA A 283 -9.68 10.46 5.18
C ALA A 283 -9.85 10.10 6.66
N PHE A 284 -11.06 9.73 7.07
CA PHE A 284 -11.40 9.29 8.41
C PHE A 284 -12.79 8.65 8.45
N VAL A 285 -13.01 7.84 9.48
CA VAL A 285 -14.31 7.21 9.77
C VAL A 285 -14.84 7.71 11.11
N LEU A 286 -16.12 8.06 11.15
CA LEU A 286 -16.87 8.39 12.36
C LEU A 286 -17.88 7.29 12.62
N SER A 287 -17.92 6.77 13.85
CA SER A 287 -19.05 5.94 14.28
C SER A 287 -20.31 6.79 14.38
N ALA A 288 -21.47 6.25 14.03
CA ALA A 288 -22.73 6.89 14.36
C ALA A 288 -22.78 7.23 15.84
N PRO A 289 -23.31 8.41 16.22
CA PRO A 289 -23.49 8.77 17.61
C PRO A 289 -24.43 7.77 18.32
N LYS A 290 -24.42 7.75 19.64
CA LYS A 290 -25.44 7.00 20.38
C LYS A 290 -26.83 7.62 20.12
N PRO A 291 -27.92 6.85 20.20
CA PRO A 291 -29.26 7.38 19.93
C PRO A 291 -29.62 8.65 20.71
N SER A 292 -29.08 8.82 21.93
CA SER A 292 -29.27 10.03 22.77
C SER A 292 -28.47 11.25 22.28
N GLU A 293 -27.47 11.03 21.43
CA GLU A 293 -26.55 12.05 20.90
C GLU A 293 -26.81 12.30 19.40
N ASP A 294 -27.66 11.48 18.76
CA ASP A 294 -27.99 11.56 17.33
C ASP A 294 -28.98 12.73 17.09
N THR A 295 -28.40 13.89 16.99
CA THR A 295 -29.10 15.14 16.73
C THR A 295 -28.48 15.86 15.54
N PRO A 296 -29.23 16.70 14.81
CA PRO A 296 -28.66 17.55 13.76
C PRO A 296 -27.45 18.38 14.24
N ASP A 297 -27.45 18.77 15.52
CA ASP A 297 -26.35 19.52 16.13
C ASP A 297 -25.05 18.73 16.25
N TYR A 298 -25.10 17.40 16.35
CA TYR A 298 -23.91 16.56 16.39
C TYR A 298 -23.05 16.75 15.13
N TYR A 299 -23.64 16.58 13.96
CA TYR A 299 -22.93 16.73 12.69
C TYR A 299 -22.53 18.17 12.40
N THR A 300 -23.37 19.13 12.81
CA THR A 300 -23.06 20.56 12.72
C THR A 300 -21.79 20.89 13.52
N LYS A 301 -21.67 20.38 14.73
CA LYS A 301 -20.46 20.55 15.56
C LYS A 301 -19.21 19.95 14.88
N ILE A 302 -19.32 18.76 14.30
CA ILE A 302 -18.21 18.15 13.55
C ILE A 302 -17.81 19.04 12.37
N TYR A 303 -18.77 19.51 11.58
CA TYR A 303 -18.51 20.35 10.43
C TYR A 303 -17.93 21.72 10.76
N ASP A 304 -18.23 22.26 11.95
CA ASP A 304 -17.74 23.57 12.41
C ASP A 304 -16.36 23.50 13.07
N MET A 305 -15.90 22.31 13.45
CA MET A 305 -14.53 22.11 13.96
C MET A 305 -13.49 22.52 12.90
N THR A 306 -12.29 22.87 13.37
CA THR A 306 -11.13 22.91 12.47
C THR A 306 -10.72 21.49 12.09
N VAL A 307 -10.08 21.35 10.94
CA VAL A 307 -9.53 20.05 10.49
C VAL A 307 -8.54 19.49 11.52
N GLU A 308 -7.72 20.36 12.11
CA GLU A 308 -6.76 19.97 13.14
C GLU A 308 -7.45 19.40 14.39
N ASP A 309 -8.50 20.08 14.88
CA ASP A 309 -9.24 19.63 16.06
C ASP A 309 -9.95 18.30 15.81
N LEU A 310 -10.51 18.11 14.60
CA LEU A 310 -11.11 16.84 14.23
C LEU A 310 -10.07 15.70 14.22
N PHE A 311 -8.91 15.91 13.60
CA PHE A 311 -7.87 14.89 13.56
C PHE A 311 -7.33 14.54 14.96
N LYS A 312 -7.19 15.55 15.85
CA LYS A 312 -6.86 15.33 17.25
C LYS A 312 -7.94 14.53 18.00
N LEU A 313 -9.22 14.89 17.80
CA LEU A 313 -10.36 14.19 18.40
C LEU A 313 -10.40 12.70 18.00
N LEU A 314 -10.16 12.41 16.72
CA LEU A 314 -10.18 11.07 16.16
C LEU A 314 -8.85 10.32 16.36
N LYS A 315 -7.81 10.98 16.87
CA LYS A 315 -6.43 10.46 16.92
C LYS A 315 -5.91 10.00 15.55
N MET A 316 -6.39 10.63 14.48
CA MET A 316 -5.96 10.35 13.13
C MET A 316 -4.64 11.06 12.82
N PRO A 317 -3.64 10.34 12.30
CA PRO A 317 -2.41 10.96 11.83
C PRO A 317 -2.67 11.80 10.58
N TYR A 318 -1.91 12.87 10.43
CA TYR A 318 -1.84 13.67 9.21
C TYR A 318 -0.40 14.07 8.92
N ILE A 319 -0.13 14.40 7.67
CA ILE A 319 1.21 14.78 7.19
C ILE A 319 1.15 16.23 6.73
N LEU A 320 2.12 17.03 7.16
CA LEU A 320 2.31 18.40 6.69
C LEU A 320 3.10 18.41 5.38
N ARG A 321 2.59 19.17 4.40
CA ARG A 321 3.31 19.46 3.13
C ARG A 321 3.90 20.86 3.11
#